data_298f166fdee4632d4dc1572b9b54f0d4
#
_entry.id   298f166fdee4632d4dc1572b9b54f0d4
#
_cell.length_a   1.000
_cell.length_b   1.000
_cell.length_c   1.000
_cell.angle_alpha   90.00
_cell.angle_beta   90.00
_cell.angle_gamma   90.00
#
_symmetry.space_group_name_H-M   'P 1'
#
loop_
_entity.id
_entity.type
_entity.pdbx_description
1 polymer ?
#
loop_
_entity_poly.entity_id
_entity_poly.type
_entity_poly.pdbx_seq_one_letter_code
_entity_poly.pdbx_strand_id
1 'polypeptide(L)'
;MEEKDKKNLFKINNKINGKLNISANKIYSKSSLANSLESRLKFNNGNVFIEQLLFNLGKLGAADLLGSINNEKEFSNFKFEANIYLDNKKKFLSKFNVYNKTNIPSNLFFSGGFNLDNLKTSLYEISEEKKLTQEDINFIENEFNEIMLEENYNSLFSFPKLKEFVKSVVGEQS
;
A
#
# COMPACT_ATOMS: atom_id res chain seq x y z
N MET A 1 0.65 -23.70 6.26
CA MET A 1 0.53 -22.83 7.44
C MET A 1 -0.91 -22.94 7.91
N GLU A 2 -1.12 -23.47 9.11
CA GLU A 2 -2.47 -23.68 9.65
C GLU A 2 -3.16 -22.33 9.89
N GLU A 3 -4.50 -22.29 9.82
CA GLU A 3 -5.31 -21.06 9.99
C GLU A 3 -5.03 -20.33 11.32
N LYS A 4 -4.59 -21.07 12.33
CA LYS A 4 -4.19 -20.56 13.65
C LYS A 4 -2.87 -19.75 13.61
N ASP A 5 -1.96 -20.08 12.70
CA ASP A 5 -0.66 -19.41 12.55
C ASP A 5 -0.83 -18.06 11.84
N LYS A 6 -1.82 -17.95 10.96
CA LYS A 6 -2.12 -16.70 10.23
C LYS A 6 -2.60 -15.59 11.17
N LYS A 7 -3.45 -15.91 12.16
CA LYS A 7 -4.00 -14.94 13.13
C LYS A 7 -2.97 -14.30 14.06
N ASN A 8 -1.78 -14.86 14.15
CA ASN A 8 -0.74 -14.36 15.06
C ASN A 8 0.38 -13.58 14.37
N LEU A 9 0.39 -13.54 13.03
CA LEU A 9 1.50 -12.96 12.27
C LEU A 9 1.73 -11.46 12.57
N PHE A 10 0.67 -10.72 12.85
CA PHE A 10 0.73 -9.28 13.13
C PHE A 10 0.50 -8.93 14.60
N LYS A 11 0.33 -9.95 15.48
CA LYS A 11 0.19 -9.70 16.90
C LYS A 11 1.55 -9.45 17.54
N ILE A 12 1.75 -8.24 17.97
CA ILE A 12 2.96 -7.82 18.69
C ILE A 12 2.71 -7.93 20.19
N ASN A 13 3.71 -8.44 20.91
CA ASN A 13 3.64 -8.54 22.36
C ASN A 13 3.45 -7.13 22.96
N ASN A 14 2.44 -6.98 23.84
CA ASN A 14 2.11 -5.71 24.49
C ASN A 14 3.22 -5.18 25.43
N LYS A 15 4.22 -5.98 25.74
CA LYS A 15 5.40 -5.54 26.51
C LYS A 15 6.45 -4.84 25.64
N ILE A 16 6.33 -4.92 24.31
CA ILE A 16 7.27 -4.25 23.40
C ILE A 16 6.85 -2.78 23.28
N ASN A 17 7.73 -1.91 23.76
CA ASN A 17 7.60 -0.45 23.64
C ASN A 17 8.92 0.11 23.15
N GLY A 18 8.89 1.02 22.18
CA GLY A 18 10.11 1.60 21.64
C GLY A 18 9.93 2.20 20.26
N LYS A 19 11.04 2.66 19.69
CA LYS A 19 11.12 3.18 18.33
C LYS A 19 12.13 2.39 17.52
N LEU A 20 11.81 2.15 16.25
CA LEU A 20 12.68 1.49 15.29
C LEU A 20 12.77 2.36 14.04
N ASN A 21 14.01 2.75 13.69
CA ASN A 21 14.30 3.44 12.44
C ASN A 21 15.01 2.46 11.50
N ILE A 22 14.50 2.35 10.28
CA ILE A 22 15.07 1.50 9.24
C ILE A 22 15.42 2.42 8.05
N SER A 23 16.64 2.29 7.54
CA SER A 23 17.06 2.95 6.32
C SER A 23 17.75 1.95 5.39
N ALA A 24 17.25 1.85 4.17
CA ALA A 24 17.84 1.06 3.11
C ALA A 24 18.18 1.99 1.93
N ASN A 25 19.45 2.38 1.83
CA ASN A 25 19.91 3.32 0.81
C ASN A 25 19.84 2.74 -0.61
N LYS A 26 19.71 1.42 -0.75
CA LYS A 26 19.58 0.75 -2.04
C LYS A 26 18.75 -0.51 -1.93
N ILE A 27 17.70 -0.58 -2.75
CA ILE A 27 16.81 -1.74 -2.86
C ILE A 27 17.06 -2.43 -4.18
N TYR A 28 17.35 -3.72 -4.11
CA TYR A 28 17.50 -4.57 -5.30
C TYR A 28 16.22 -5.38 -5.46
N SER A 29 15.38 -5.00 -6.43
CA SER A 29 14.18 -5.75 -6.79
C SER A 29 14.08 -5.97 -8.29
N LYS A 30 13.43 -7.05 -8.68
CA LYS A 30 13.18 -7.33 -10.13
C LYS A 30 12.32 -6.25 -10.80
N SER A 31 11.43 -5.61 -10.04
CA SER A 31 10.56 -4.55 -10.54
C SER A 31 11.27 -3.21 -10.71
N SER A 32 12.37 -2.99 -9.96
CA SER A 32 13.10 -1.71 -9.92
C SER A 32 12.17 -0.51 -9.72
N LEU A 33 11.11 -0.66 -8.91
CA LEU A 33 10.21 0.43 -8.58
C LEU A 33 10.79 1.34 -7.51
N ALA A 34 11.25 0.77 -6.40
CA ALA A 34 11.82 1.52 -5.30
C ALA A 34 13.35 1.44 -5.32
N ASN A 35 14.02 2.57 -5.14
CA ASN A 35 15.47 2.68 -5.05
C ASN A 35 15.96 2.64 -3.61
N SER A 36 15.28 3.34 -2.70
CA SER A 36 15.58 3.39 -1.29
C SER A 36 14.32 3.45 -0.44
N LEU A 37 14.47 3.14 0.84
CA LEU A 37 13.40 3.11 1.84
C LEU A 37 13.88 3.76 3.12
N GLU A 38 13.05 4.59 3.72
CA GLU A 38 13.20 5.06 5.10
C GLU A 38 11.92 4.78 5.87
N SER A 39 12.06 4.26 7.09
CA SER A 39 10.91 3.96 7.94
C SER A 39 11.18 4.35 9.39
N ARG A 40 10.17 4.94 10.02
CA ARG A 40 10.12 5.21 11.45
C ARG A 40 8.89 4.54 12.04
N LEU A 41 9.13 3.56 12.92
CA LEU A 41 8.09 2.80 13.59
C LEU A 41 8.13 3.09 15.08
N LYS A 42 6.97 3.19 15.70
CA LYS A 42 6.79 3.28 17.15
C LYS A 42 5.93 2.13 17.61
N PHE A 43 6.43 1.38 18.58
CA PHE A 43 5.70 0.31 19.25
C PHE A 43 5.19 0.80 20.60
N ASN A 44 3.94 0.55 20.89
CA ASN A 44 3.32 0.94 22.15
C ASN A 44 2.19 -0.02 22.52
N ASN A 45 2.39 -0.78 23.60
CA ASN A 45 1.38 -1.68 24.15
C ASN A 45 0.72 -2.62 23.11
N GLY A 46 1.54 -3.27 22.27
CA GLY A 46 1.08 -4.19 21.24
C GLY A 46 0.60 -3.51 19.93
N ASN A 47 0.51 -2.20 19.90
CA ASN A 47 0.19 -1.45 18.68
C ASN A 47 1.48 -0.99 17.97
N VAL A 48 1.40 -0.83 16.65
CA VAL A 48 2.47 -0.26 15.82
C VAL A 48 1.97 1.01 15.17
N PHE A 49 2.74 2.05 15.28
CA PHE A 49 2.53 3.30 14.57
C PHE A 49 3.63 3.45 13.51
N ILE A 50 3.24 3.57 12.27
CA ILE A 50 4.12 3.93 11.16
C ILE A 50 4.16 5.45 11.13
N GLU A 51 5.13 6.04 11.85
CA GLU A 51 5.30 7.49 11.91
C GLU A 51 5.81 8.04 10.57
N GLN A 52 6.50 7.20 9.79
CA GLN A 52 6.92 7.47 8.43
C GLN A 52 7.29 6.16 7.74
N LEU A 53 6.90 6.02 6.48
CA LEU A 53 7.42 5.04 5.53
C LEU A 53 7.57 5.75 4.19
N LEU A 54 8.81 6.03 3.79
CA LEU A 54 9.13 6.78 2.59
C LEU A 54 9.85 5.87 1.59
N PHE A 55 9.32 5.80 0.38
CA PHE A 55 9.94 5.13 -0.76
C PHE A 55 10.44 6.17 -1.76
N ASN A 56 11.72 6.12 -2.09
CA ASN A 56 12.27 6.84 -3.22
C ASN A 56 12.14 5.98 -4.48
N LEU A 57 11.38 6.44 -5.45
CA LEU A 57 11.16 5.77 -6.73
C LEU A 57 12.15 6.24 -7.82
N GLY A 58 13.18 6.97 -7.43
CA GLY A 58 14.19 7.55 -8.31
C GLY A 58 13.57 8.56 -9.27
N LYS A 59 13.82 8.39 -10.58
CA LYS A 59 13.27 9.27 -11.63
C LYS A 59 11.76 9.10 -11.85
N LEU A 60 11.10 8.22 -11.13
CA LEU A 60 9.65 8.02 -11.24
C LEU A 60 8.91 8.95 -10.26
N GLY A 61 9.54 9.27 -9.11
CA GLY A 61 8.95 10.07 -8.05
C GLY A 61 9.24 9.55 -6.66
N ALA A 62 8.27 9.66 -5.77
CA ALA A 62 8.32 9.17 -4.39
C ALA A 62 6.95 8.65 -3.95
N ALA A 63 6.94 7.86 -2.87
CA ALA A 63 5.71 7.51 -2.17
C ALA A 63 5.95 7.55 -0.67
N ASP A 64 4.96 8.01 0.09
CA ASP A 64 4.98 7.97 1.54
C ASP A 64 3.74 7.27 2.10
N LEU A 65 3.86 6.73 3.30
CA LEU A 65 2.78 6.11 4.02
C LEU A 65 2.92 6.38 5.51
N LEU A 66 1.82 6.78 6.11
CA LEU A 66 1.59 6.85 7.54
C LEU A 66 0.56 5.80 7.92
N GLY A 67 0.58 5.32 9.16
CA GLY A 67 -0.45 4.38 9.55
C GLY A 67 -0.31 3.84 10.95
N SER A 68 -1.26 2.99 11.32
CA SER A 68 -1.22 2.28 12.60
C SER A 68 -1.80 0.87 12.48
N ILE A 69 -1.14 -0.08 13.11
CA ILE A 69 -1.67 -1.41 13.34
C ILE A 69 -2.18 -1.46 14.79
N ASN A 70 -3.48 -1.56 14.93
CA ASN A 70 -4.12 -1.69 16.22
C ASN A 70 -4.52 -3.15 16.43
N ASN A 71 -3.99 -3.77 17.48
CA ASN A 71 -4.31 -5.13 17.86
C ASN A 71 -5.46 -5.10 18.87
N GLU A 72 -6.68 -5.26 18.37
CA GLU A 72 -7.87 -5.46 19.19
C GLU A 72 -7.96 -6.93 19.64
N LYS A 73 -8.79 -7.22 20.63
CA LYS A 73 -8.87 -8.59 21.20
C LYS A 73 -9.23 -9.64 20.15
N GLU A 74 -10.05 -9.28 19.16
CA GLU A 74 -10.61 -10.20 18.18
C GLU A 74 -9.94 -10.12 16.80
N PHE A 75 -9.37 -8.95 16.43
CA PHE A 75 -8.77 -8.74 15.11
C PHE A 75 -7.69 -7.65 15.12
N SER A 76 -6.84 -7.70 14.11
CA SER A 76 -5.80 -6.70 13.87
C SER A 76 -6.17 -5.84 12.67
N ASN A 77 -6.25 -4.53 12.88
CA ASN A 77 -6.53 -3.55 11.83
C ASN A 77 -5.33 -2.68 11.54
N PHE A 78 -5.01 -2.55 10.27
CA PHE A 78 -4.08 -1.55 9.76
C PHE A 78 -4.88 -0.39 9.17
N LYS A 79 -4.73 0.80 9.71
CA LYS A 79 -5.24 2.05 9.12
C LYS A 79 -4.09 2.79 8.49
N PHE A 80 -4.30 3.37 7.31
CA PHE A 80 -3.23 4.03 6.57
C PHE A 80 -3.71 5.28 5.82
N GLU A 81 -2.75 6.15 5.59
CA GLU A 81 -2.78 7.26 4.64
C GLU A 81 -1.50 7.18 3.81
N ALA A 82 -1.63 7.27 2.51
CA ALA A 82 -0.50 7.16 1.59
C ALA A 82 -0.58 8.21 0.49
N ASN A 83 0.57 8.71 0.09
CA ASN A 83 0.71 9.61 -1.05
C ASN A 83 1.68 9.01 -2.07
N ILE A 84 1.38 9.21 -3.35
CA ILE A 84 2.30 8.90 -4.45
C ILE A 84 2.51 10.18 -5.26
N TYR A 85 3.78 10.58 -5.37
CA TYR A 85 4.21 11.75 -6.15
C TYR A 85 4.93 11.26 -7.41
N LEU A 86 4.40 11.59 -8.58
CA LEU A 86 4.91 11.13 -9.87
C LEU A 86 5.62 12.25 -10.63
N ASP A 87 6.94 12.17 -10.70
CA ASP A 87 7.78 13.07 -11.51
C ASP A 87 7.71 12.70 -13.00
N ASN A 88 7.64 11.40 -13.31
CA ASN A 88 7.57 10.90 -14.68
C ASN A 88 6.45 9.87 -14.84
N LYS A 89 5.24 10.38 -15.06
CA LYS A 89 4.02 9.60 -15.20
C LYS A 89 4.11 8.54 -16.31
N LYS A 90 4.60 8.92 -17.49
CA LYS A 90 4.73 8.00 -18.64
C LYS A 90 5.67 6.85 -18.30
N LYS A 91 6.82 7.15 -17.70
CA LYS A 91 7.78 6.13 -17.30
C LYS A 91 7.27 5.27 -16.16
N PHE A 92 6.52 5.84 -15.22
CA PHE A 92 5.84 5.09 -14.17
C PHE A 92 4.84 4.10 -14.77
N LEU A 93 3.90 4.56 -15.58
CA LEU A 93 2.90 3.71 -16.24
C LEU A 93 3.52 2.62 -17.14
N SER A 94 4.61 2.94 -17.83
CA SER A 94 5.31 1.93 -18.66
C SER A 94 5.81 0.73 -17.86
N LYS A 95 6.11 0.89 -16.56
CA LYS A 95 6.47 -0.24 -15.68
C LYS A 95 5.32 -1.23 -15.53
N PHE A 96 4.09 -0.74 -15.67
CA PHE A 96 2.87 -1.53 -15.60
C PHE A 96 2.32 -1.94 -16.98
N ASN A 97 3.07 -1.66 -18.07
CA ASN A 97 2.64 -1.89 -19.46
C ASN A 97 1.38 -1.09 -19.85
N VAL A 98 1.24 0.11 -19.32
CA VAL A 98 0.20 1.08 -19.68
C VAL A 98 0.88 2.20 -20.49
N TYR A 99 0.54 2.34 -21.77
CA TYR A 99 1.28 3.22 -22.68
C TYR A 99 0.46 4.41 -23.21
N ASN A 100 -0.86 4.26 -23.29
CA ASN A 100 -1.73 5.22 -24.00
C ASN A 100 -2.47 6.21 -23.08
N LYS A 101 -2.19 6.20 -21.79
CA LYS A 101 -2.80 7.13 -20.83
C LYS A 101 -1.84 8.26 -20.53
N THR A 102 -2.30 9.47 -20.78
CA THR A 102 -1.51 10.70 -20.53
C THR A 102 -2.04 11.51 -19.36
N ASN A 103 -3.28 11.27 -18.96
CA ASN A 103 -3.99 12.08 -17.98
C ASN A 103 -4.11 11.39 -16.62
N ILE A 104 -2.96 10.98 -16.06
CA ILE A 104 -2.92 10.58 -14.64
C ILE A 104 -2.41 11.75 -13.81
N PRO A 105 -2.86 11.91 -12.57
CA PRO A 105 -2.43 12.98 -11.68
C PRO A 105 -0.93 12.85 -11.33
N SER A 106 -0.33 13.96 -10.93
CA SER A 106 1.04 13.98 -10.41
C SER A 106 1.10 13.52 -8.95
N ASN A 107 0.00 13.73 -8.23
CA ASN A 107 -0.13 13.37 -6.82
C ASN A 107 -1.39 12.54 -6.65
N LEU A 108 -1.26 11.42 -5.96
CA LEU A 108 -2.34 10.53 -5.58
C LEU A 108 -2.34 10.37 -4.08
N PHE A 109 -3.45 10.64 -3.43
CA PHE A 109 -3.66 10.38 -2.01
C PHE A 109 -4.63 9.21 -1.85
N PHE A 110 -4.34 8.33 -0.89
CA PHE A 110 -5.18 7.21 -0.52
C PHE A 110 -5.30 7.15 1.00
N SER A 111 -6.50 6.92 1.49
CA SER A 111 -6.70 6.52 2.88
C SER A 111 -7.60 5.32 2.99
N GLY A 112 -7.35 4.48 3.97
CA GLY A 112 -8.11 3.25 4.11
C GLY A 112 -7.79 2.46 5.36
N GLY A 113 -8.43 1.31 5.44
CA GLY A 113 -8.21 0.28 6.44
C GLY A 113 -7.97 -1.07 5.79
N PHE A 114 -7.18 -1.89 6.45
CA PHE A 114 -6.89 -3.24 6.04
C PHE A 114 -7.05 -4.18 7.24
N ASN A 115 -8.02 -5.08 7.16
CA ASN A 115 -8.17 -6.12 8.17
C ASN A 115 -7.13 -7.21 7.92
N LEU A 116 -6.22 -7.36 8.87
CA LEU A 116 -5.08 -8.27 8.74
C LEU A 116 -5.45 -9.74 8.96
N ASP A 117 -6.63 -10.02 9.51
CA ASP A 117 -7.07 -11.41 9.79
C ASP A 117 -7.79 -12.02 8.59
N ASN A 118 -8.62 -11.24 7.87
CA ASN A 118 -9.38 -11.72 6.71
C ASN A 118 -8.89 -11.17 5.37
N LEU A 119 -7.82 -10.37 5.38
CA LEU A 119 -7.21 -9.76 4.18
C LEU A 119 -8.20 -8.90 3.37
N LYS A 120 -9.03 -8.14 4.03
CA LYS A 120 -9.98 -7.25 3.35
C LYS A 120 -9.55 -5.79 3.50
N THR A 121 -9.46 -5.10 2.38
CA THR A 121 -9.22 -3.66 2.33
C THR A 121 -10.53 -2.91 2.26
N SER A 122 -10.59 -1.75 2.90
CA SER A 122 -11.63 -0.74 2.75
C SER A 122 -10.98 0.60 2.47
N LEU A 123 -11.33 1.22 1.36
CA LEU A 123 -10.83 2.53 0.96
C LEU A 123 -11.82 3.62 1.40
N TYR A 124 -11.32 4.63 2.10
CA TYR A 124 -12.15 5.73 2.62
C TYR A 124 -12.09 6.94 1.71
N GLU A 125 -10.93 7.19 1.14
CA GLU A 125 -10.70 8.31 0.26
C GLU A 125 -9.62 7.97 -0.77
N ILE A 126 -9.88 8.36 -2.00
CA ILE A 126 -8.88 8.49 -3.05
C ILE A 126 -9.05 9.89 -3.61
N SER A 127 -7.99 10.68 -3.62
CA SER A 127 -7.99 12.00 -4.20
C SER A 127 -6.77 12.23 -5.06
N GLU A 128 -7.03 12.95 -6.12
CA GLU A 128 -6.06 13.50 -7.06
C GLU A 128 -6.09 15.02 -6.87
N GLU A 129 -6.28 15.79 -7.96
CA GLU A 129 -6.65 17.21 -7.88
C GLU A 129 -8.08 17.40 -7.31
N LYS A 130 -8.93 16.38 -7.48
CA LYS A 130 -10.27 16.29 -6.91
C LYS A 130 -10.48 14.93 -6.28
N LYS A 131 -11.34 14.88 -5.27
CA LYS A 131 -11.77 13.64 -4.63
C LYS A 131 -12.57 12.80 -5.61
N LEU A 132 -12.26 11.50 -5.69
CA LEU A 132 -13.01 10.55 -6.51
C LEU A 132 -14.44 10.35 -5.96
N THR A 133 -15.33 9.92 -6.82
CA THR A 133 -16.69 9.55 -6.41
C THR A 133 -16.68 8.26 -5.56
N GLN A 134 -17.73 8.02 -4.81
CA GLN A 134 -17.86 6.79 -4.04
C GLN A 134 -17.93 5.55 -4.94
N GLU A 135 -18.49 5.68 -6.13
CA GLU A 135 -18.56 4.60 -7.12
C GLU A 135 -17.16 4.22 -7.62
N ASP A 136 -16.33 5.21 -7.95
CA ASP A 136 -14.94 4.98 -8.36
C ASP A 136 -14.11 4.34 -7.24
N ILE A 137 -14.29 4.83 -6.00
CA ILE A 137 -13.60 4.27 -4.83
C ILE A 137 -14.00 2.80 -4.62
N ASN A 138 -15.30 2.49 -4.70
CA ASN A 138 -15.79 1.13 -4.53
C ASN A 138 -15.28 0.21 -5.65
N PHE A 139 -15.22 0.70 -6.89
CA PHE A 139 -14.64 -0.04 -8.00
C PHE A 139 -13.16 -0.38 -7.73
N ILE A 140 -12.35 0.61 -7.39
CA ILE A 140 -10.92 0.43 -7.09
C ILE A 140 -10.70 -0.51 -5.89
N GLU A 141 -11.54 -0.39 -4.85
CA GLU A 141 -11.51 -1.28 -3.68
C GLU A 141 -11.79 -2.74 -4.06
N ASN A 142 -12.81 -2.98 -4.88
CA ASN A 142 -13.17 -4.32 -5.33
C ASN A 142 -12.05 -4.94 -6.17
N GLU A 143 -11.53 -4.22 -7.16
CA GLU A 143 -10.40 -4.65 -7.98
C GLU A 143 -9.15 -4.96 -7.13
N PHE A 144 -8.88 -4.12 -6.14
CA PHE A 144 -7.76 -4.39 -5.23
C PHE A 144 -7.97 -5.66 -4.41
N ASN A 145 -9.15 -5.86 -3.84
CA ASN A 145 -9.47 -7.04 -3.04
C ASN A 145 -9.43 -8.31 -3.90
N GLU A 146 -9.98 -8.28 -5.12
CA GLU A 146 -10.00 -9.41 -6.03
C GLU A 146 -8.60 -9.78 -6.55
N ILE A 147 -7.86 -8.79 -7.09
CA ILE A 147 -6.56 -9.07 -7.73
C ILE A 147 -5.45 -9.29 -6.71
N MET A 148 -5.39 -8.43 -5.68
CA MET A 148 -4.24 -8.40 -4.77
C MET A 148 -4.37 -9.33 -3.57
N LEU A 149 -5.59 -9.69 -3.14
CA LEU A 149 -5.83 -10.38 -1.87
C LEU A 149 -6.41 -11.79 -2.01
N GLU A 150 -6.75 -12.23 -3.22
CA GLU A 150 -7.46 -13.48 -3.50
C GLU A 150 -6.80 -14.75 -2.93
N GLU A 151 -5.47 -14.81 -2.87
CA GLU A 151 -4.78 -16.05 -2.49
C GLU A 151 -4.13 -16.02 -1.10
N ASN A 152 -3.37 -14.99 -0.77
CA ASN A 152 -2.67 -14.88 0.52
C ASN A 152 -1.88 -13.55 0.65
N TYR A 153 -1.23 -13.34 1.82
CA TYR A 153 -0.36 -12.16 2.08
C TYR A 153 0.78 -11.99 1.07
N ASN A 154 1.31 -13.07 0.49
CA ASN A 154 2.42 -12.99 -0.46
C ASN A 154 2.01 -12.30 -1.76
N SER A 155 0.72 -12.31 -2.08
CA SER A 155 0.15 -11.65 -3.26
C SER A 155 0.32 -10.14 -3.22
N LEU A 156 0.29 -9.51 -2.04
CA LEU A 156 0.52 -8.07 -1.85
C LEU A 156 1.89 -7.62 -2.38
N PHE A 157 2.87 -8.51 -2.41
CA PHE A 157 4.21 -8.22 -2.90
C PHE A 157 4.45 -8.74 -4.32
N SER A 158 3.40 -9.26 -4.97
CA SER A 158 3.47 -9.79 -6.33
C SER A 158 3.42 -8.66 -7.36
N PHE A 159 4.56 -8.37 -7.99
CA PHE A 159 4.59 -7.36 -9.05
C PHE A 159 3.70 -7.68 -10.26
N PRO A 160 3.54 -8.94 -10.71
CA PRO A 160 2.55 -9.29 -11.72
C PRO A 160 1.12 -8.92 -11.36
N LYS A 161 0.67 -9.23 -10.13
CA LYS A 161 -0.68 -8.85 -9.64
C LYS A 161 -0.83 -7.34 -9.51
N LEU A 162 0.18 -6.63 -8.99
CA LEU A 162 0.17 -5.18 -8.96
C LEU A 162 0.05 -4.59 -10.37
N LYS A 163 0.69 -5.20 -11.36
CA LYS A 163 0.61 -4.80 -12.76
C LYS A 163 -0.79 -5.00 -13.35
N GLU A 164 -1.42 -6.11 -13.02
CA GLU A 164 -2.80 -6.43 -13.39
C GLU A 164 -3.77 -5.41 -12.78
N PHE A 165 -3.67 -5.17 -11.49
CA PHE A 165 -4.47 -4.17 -10.78
C PHE A 165 -4.33 -2.76 -11.39
N VAL A 166 -3.11 -2.27 -11.62
CA VAL A 166 -2.91 -0.95 -12.23
C VAL A 166 -3.50 -0.89 -13.64
N LYS A 167 -3.42 -1.96 -14.42
CA LYS A 167 -4.05 -2.02 -15.75
C LYS A 167 -5.57 -1.97 -15.67
N SER A 168 -6.18 -2.70 -14.75
CA SER A 168 -7.63 -2.70 -14.55
C SER A 168 -8.11 -1.28 -14.21
N VAL A 169 -7.57 -0.70 -13.14
CA VAL A 169 -7.98 0.63 -12.65
C VAL A 169 -7.74 1.74 -13.68
N VAL A 170 -6.59 1.75 -14.35
CA VAL A 170 -6.25 2.80 -15.33
C VAL A 170 -6.87 2.51 -16.71
N GLY A 171 -7.15 1.25 -17.04
CA GLY A 171 -7.67 0.81 -18.34
C GLY A 171 -9.14 1.18 -18.56
N GLU A 172 -9.97 1.08 -17.52
CA GLU A 172 -11.43 1.29 -17.63
C GLU A 172 -11.88 2.76 -17.58
N GLN A 173 -11.00 3.67 -17.22
CA GLN A 173 -11.30 5.12 -17.25
C GLN A 173 -11.19 5.74 -18.64
N SER A 174 -11.56 5.01 -19.69
CA SER A 174 -11.52 5.51 -21.09
C SER A 174 -12.89 5.74 -21.67
#